data_3333ecf86bf5ed62f0448f09ecc3370d
#
_entry.id   3333ecf86bf5ed62f0448f09ecc3370d
#
_cell.length_a   1.000
_cell.length_b   1.000
_cell.length_c   1.000
_cell.angle_alpha   90.00
_cell.angle_beta   90.00
_cell.angle_gamma   90.00
#
_symmetry.space_group_name_H-M   'P 1'
#
loop_
_entity.id
_entity.type
_entity.pdbx_description
1 polymer ?
#
loop_
_entity_poly.entity_id
_entity_poly.type
_entity_poly.pdbx_seq_one_letter_code
_entity_poly.pdbx_strand_id
1 'polypeptide(L)'
;MNPDDFPAPKEGFVLTHFLVVSDQDRSREFYRTIFDGEVVVERDPVIMKVANSWLILNVGGGPTDDKPGVTLGTPRDPGFTSTFLNVRVADIASIYADWSAKGAEFLTEPKDHGREIRAYVRDPDGHLIGVGQSAGRGD
;
A
#
# COMPACT_ATOMS: atom_id res chain seq x y z
N MET A 1 -21.41 5.03 -4.86
CA MET A 1 -20.04 5.44 -5.23
C MET A 1 -20.08 6.22 -6.54
N ASN A 2 -19.49 7.39 -6.55
CA ASN A 2 -19.40 8.21 -7.73
C ASN A 2 -18.39 7.58 -8.70
N PRO A 3 -18.71 7.45 -9.99
CA PRO A 3 -17.75 6.91 -10.96
C PRO A 3 -16.39 7.62 -10.97
N ASP A 4 -16.36 8.89 -10.58
CA ASP A 4 -15.11 9.65 -10.51
C ASP A 4 -14.26 9.27 -9.29
N ASP A 5 -14.89 8.62 -8.30
CA ASP A 5 -14.20 8.24 -7.06
C ASP A 5 -13.43 6.94 -7.19
N PHE A 6 -13.75 6.14 -8.21
CA PHE A 6 -13.02 4.92 -8.52
C PHE A 6 -12.92 4.79 -10.02
N PRO A 7 -11.74 4.41 -10.54
CA PRO A 7 -11.51 4.42 -11.98
C PRO A 7 -12.52 3.58 -12.76
N ALA A 8 -13.11 4.21 -13.77
CA ALA A 8 -13.99 3.54 -14.72
C ALA A 8 -13.63 4.10 -16.11
N PRO A 9 -12.46 3.73 -16.64
CA PRO A 9 -11.96 4.34 -17.87
C PRO A 9 -12.84 3.95 -19.07
N LYS A 10 -13.01 4.89 -19.99
CA LYS A 10 -13.75 4.65 -21.23
C LYS A 10 -12.86 4.06 -22.31
N GLU A 11 -11.55 4.19 -22.15
CA GLU A 11 -10.57 3.65 -23.07
C GLU A 11 -9.38 3.11 -22.26
N GLY A 12 -8.73 2.08 -22.81
CA GLY A 12 -7.55 1.52 -22.19
C GLY A 12 -7.86 0.92 -20.82
N PHE A 13 -6.91 1.06 -19.91
CA PHE A 13 -7.05 0.49 -18.56
C PHE A 13 -6.31 1.34 -17.56
N VAL A 14 -6.68 1.18 -16.28
CA VAL A 14 -6.05 1.84 -15.14
C VAL A 14 -5.63 0.76 -14.16
N LEU A 15 -4.44 0.89 -13.62
CA LEU A 15 -3.98 -0.03 -12.59
C LEU A 15 -4.44 0.45 -11.22
N THR A 16 -4.98 -0.48 -10.45
CA THR A 16 -5.25 -0.27 -9.03
C THR A 16 -4.57 -1.40 -8.28
N HIS A 17 -4.54 -1.34 -6.97
CA HIS A 17 -3.86 -2.34 -6.18
C HIS A 17 -4.82 -2.93 -5.14
N PHE A 18 -4.90 -4.26 -5.12
CA PHE A 18 -5.74 -4.99 -4.18
C PHE A 18 -4.87 -5.59 -3.09
N LEU A 19 -5.18 -5.29 -1.84
CA LEU A 19 -4.51 -5.87 -0.69
C LEU A 19 -5.51 -6.70 0.11
N VAL A 20 -5.14 -7.94 0.39
CA VAL A 20 -5.94 -8.77 1.27
C VAL A 20 -5.61 -8.38 2.71
N VAL A 21 -6.64 -8.09 3.48
CA VAL A 21 -6.51 -7.65 4.87
C VAL A 21 -7.35 -8.54 5.77
N SER A 22 -6.94 -8.65 7.03
CA SER A 22 -7.70 -9.43 8.01
C SER A 22 -8.77 -8.58 8.71
N ASP A 23 -8.57 -7.26 8.76
CA ASP A 23 -9.47 -6.33 9.44
C ASP A 23 -9.54 -5.06 8.61
N GLN A 24 -10.67 -4.88 7.92
CA GLN A 24 -10.84 -3.74 7.01
C GLN A 24 -10.72 -2.40 7.73
N ASP A 25 -11.31 -2.29 8.92
CA ASP A 25 -11.28 -1.03 9.67
C ASP A 25 -9.86 -0.66 10.08
N ARG A 26 -9.09 -1.64 10.57
CA ARG A 26 -7.71 -1.41 10.99
C ARG A 26 -6.84 -0.98 9.82
N SER A 27 -6.96 -1.67 8.70
CA SER A 27 -6.14 -1.35 7.51
C SER A 27 -6.55 -0.02 6.91
N ARG A 28 -7.85 0.27 6.85
CA ARG A 28 -8.33 1.57 6.38
C ARG A 28 -7.71 2.71 7.20
N GLU A 29 -7.72 2.58 8.54
CA GLU A 29 -7.19 3.62 9.40
C GLU A 29 -5.67 3.75 9.27
N PHE A 30 -4.97 2.64 9.03
CA PHE A 30 -3.53 2.67 8.79
C PHE A 30 -3.21 3.52 7.56
N TYR A 31 -3.85 3.20 6.42
CA TYR A 31 -3.56 3.92 5.18
C TYR A 31 -4.08 5.35 5.20
N ARG A 32 -5.16 5.61 5.93
CA ARG A 32 -5.66 6.97 6.11
C ARG A 32 -4.68 7.80 6.94
N THR A 33 -4.19 7.26 8.03
CA THR A 33 -3.34 7.99 8.98
C THR A 33 -1.90 8.13 8.48
N ILE A 34 -1.32 7.02 8.02
CA ILE A 34 0.10 7.00 7.62
C ILE A 34 0.28 7.59 6.22
N PHE A 35 -0.56 7.19 5.27
CA PHE A 35 -0.40 7.57 3.86
C PHE A 35 -1.25 8.76 3.46
N ASP A 36 -2.02 9.32 4.40
CA ASP A 36 -2.91 10.42 4.10
C ASP A 36 -3.94 10.05 3.04
N GLY A 37 -4.36 8.78 3.04
CA GLY A 37 -5.30 8.28 2.07
C GLY A 37 -6.71 8.81 2.29
N GLU A 38 -7.42 8.98 1.19
CA GLU A 38 -8.82 9.42 1.21
C GLU A 38 -9.73 8.19 1.10
N VAL A 39 -10.67 8.04 2.02
CA VAL A 39 -11.62 6.93 2.01
C VAL A 39 -12.73 7.25 1.01
N VAL A 40 -12.87 6.40 0.00
CA VAL A 40 -13.91 6.53 -1.02
C VAL A 40 -15.09 5.62 -0.69
N VAL A 41 -14.81 4.39 -0.28
CA VAL A 41 -15.82 3.44 0.19
C VAL A 41 -15.35 2.90 1.53
N GLU A 42 -16.22 2.97 2.53
CA GLU A 42 -15.85 2.67 3.92
C GLU A 42 -15.49 1.21 4.14
N ARG A 43 -16.20 0.29 3.51
CA ARG A 43 -15.92 -1.14 3.67
C ARG A 43 -16.72 -1.98 2.65
N ASP A 44 -16.33 -3.24 2.55
CA ASP A 44 -16.96 -4.31 1.79
C ASP A 44 -16.93 -4.09 0.27
N PRO A 45 -15.82 -3.68 -0.34
CA PRO A 45 -14.50 -3.49 0.24
C PRO A 45 -14.26 -2.05 0.68
N VAL A 46 -13.16 -1.82 1.38
CA VAL A 46 -12.63 -0.47 1.55
C VAL A 46 -12.00 -0.07 0.21
N ILE A 47 -12.31 1.13 -0.25
CA ILE A 47 -11.63 1.70 -1.42
C ILE A 47 -11.08 3.05 -0.99
N MET A 48 -9.81 3.26 -1.25
CA MET A 48 -9.11 4.49 -0.87
C MET A 48 -8.33 5.03 -2.04
N LYS A 49 -8.32 6.34 -2.15
CA LYS A 49 -7.41 7.01 -3.06
C LYS A 49 -6.17 7.40 -2.28
N VAL A 50 -5.01 6.92 -2.72
CA VAL A 50 -3.73 7.16 -2.06
C VAL A 50 -2.76 7.66 -3.11
N ALA A 51 -2.31 8.91 -2.98
CA ALA A 51 -1.41 9.54 -3.92
C ALA A 51 -1.97 9.46 -5.34
N ASN A 52 -1.26 8.84 -6.26
CA ASN A 52 -1.68 8.72 -7.66
C ASN A 52 -2.36 7.37 -7.97
N SER A 53 -2.80 6.65 -6.95
CA SER A 53 -3.33 5.30 -7.15
C SER A 53 -4.55 5.06 -6.26
N TRP A 54 -5.07 3.84 -6.36
CA TRP A 54 -6.24 3.41 -5.62
C TRP A 54 -5.89 2.10 -4.92
N LEU A 55 -6.26 1.99 -3.65
CA LEU A 55 -6.12 0.75 -2.90
C LEU A 55 -7.50 0.17 -2.65
N ILE A 56 -7.63 -1.12 -2.89
CA ILE A 56 -8.82 -1.88 -2.55
C ILE A 56 -8.42 -2.82 -1.42
N LEU A 57 -9.06 -2.69 -0.27
CA LEU A 57 -8.74 -3.49 0.91
C LEU A 57 -9.94 -4.38 1.21
N ASN A 58 -9.75 -5.69 1.16
CA ASN A 58 -10.84 -6.61 1.46
C ASN A 58 -10.30 -7.88 2.10
N VAL A 59 -11.18 -8.58 2.79
CA VAL A 59 -10.82 -9.86 3.37
C VAL A 59 -10.60 -10.88 2.26
N GLY A 60 -9.84 -11.91 2.60
CA GLY A 60 -9.55 -12.97 1.65
C GLY A 60 -10.70 -13.94 1.49
N GLY A 61 -10.41 -15.00 0.78
CA GLY A 61 -11.40 -16.05 0.54
C GLY A 61 -10.82 -17.14 -0.34
N GLY A 62 -11.50 -18.25 -0.39
CA GLY A 62 -11.09 -19.40 -1.20
C GLY A 62 -11.33 -19.18 -2.69
N PRO A 63 -11.11 -20.24 -3.47
CA PRO A 63 -11.33 -20.16 -4.91
C PRO A 63 -12.78 -19.82 -5.27
N THR A 64 -12.90 -19.16 -6.40
CA THR A 64 -14.20 -18.82 -6.99
C THR A 64 -14.22 -19.34 -8.43
N ASP A 65 -15.36 -19.25 -9.11
CA ASP A 65 -15.47 -19.77 -10.47
C ASP A 65 -14.65 -18.95 -11.47
N ASP A 66 -14.32 -17.69 -11.13
CA ASP A 66 -13.48 -16.83 -11.98
C ASP A 66 -12.00 -16.86 -11.57
N LYS A 67 -11.65 -17.54 -10.49
CA LYS A 67 -10.26 -17.80 -10.11
C LYS A 67 -10.15 -19.18 -9.48
N PRO A 68 -10.37 -20.22 -10.28
CA PRO A 68 -10.31 -21.60 -9.76
C PRO A 68 -8.93 -21.94 -9.21
N GLY A 69 -8.90 -22.55 -8.05
CA GLY A 69 -7.65 -22.96 -7.43
C GLY A 69 -6.85 -21.86 -6.75
N VAL A 70 -7.39 -20.64 -6.70
CA VAL A 70 -6.67 -19.51 -6.11
C VAL A 70 -7.37 -19.05 -4.83
N THR A 71 -6.62 -19.03 -3.75
CA THR A 71 -7.06 -18.50 -2.46
C THR A 71 -6.40 -17.16 -2.22
N LEU A 72 -7.16 -16.19 -1.75
CA LEU A 72 -6.64 -14.89 -1.34
C LEU A 72 -6.51 -14.87 0.18
N GLY A 73 -5.34 -14.49 0.67
CA GLY A 73 -5.07 -14.42 2.10
C GLY A 73 -4.01 -13.37 2.40
N THR A 74 -3.88 -13.05 3.68
CA THR A 74 -2.81 -12.17 4.14
C THR A 74 -1.47 -12.90 4.03
N PRO A 75 -0.34 -12.15 4.09
CA PRO A 75 0.97 -12.78 3.97
C PRO A 75 1.17 -13.89 5.00
N ARG A 76 1.48 -15.10 4.53
CA ARG A 76 1.74 -16.24 5.41
C ARG A 76 3.10 -16.12 6.07
N ASP A 77 4.05 -15.59 5.35
CA ASP A 77 5.42 -15.40 5.83
C ASP A 77 5.82 -13.98 5.49
N PRO A 78 5.74 -13.05 6.45
CA PRO A 78 6.13 -11.66 6.18
C PRO A 78 7.59 -11.50 5.76
N GLY A 79 8.42 -12.50 6.02
CA GLY A 79 9.82 -12.50 5.59
C GLY A 79 10.02 -12.96 4.15
N PHE A 80 8.96 -13.35 3.47
CA PHE A 80 9.06 -13.85 2.10
C PHE A 80 7.91 -13.27 1.28
N THR A 81 8.23 -12.34 0.39
CA THR A 81 7.20 -11.71 -0.44
C THR A 81 7.71 -11.55 -1.87
N SER A 82 6.78 -11.58 -2.81
CA SER A 82 7.11 -11.46 -4.24
C SER A 82 6.71 -10.10 -4.81
N THR A 83 5.87 -9.36 -4.13
CA THR A 83 5.48 -8.01 -4.56
C THR A 83 5.32 -7.12 -3.34
N PHE A 84 5.39 -5.82 -3.55
CA PHE A 84 5.15 -4.85 -2.49
C PHE A 84 4.78 -3.50 -3.10
N LEU A 85 4.10 -2.67 -2.33
CA LEU A 85 3.88 -1.28 -2.71
C LEU A 85 5.21 -0.57 -2.67
N ASN A 86 5.54 0.15 -3.72
CA ASN A 86 6.78 0.90 -3.82
C ASN A 86 6.44 2.38 -3.90
N VAL A 87 6.77 3.12 -2.84
CA VAL A 87 6.41 4.52 -2.68
C VAL A 87 7.64 5.37 -2.92
N ARG A 88 7.54 6.33 -3.85
CA ARG A 88 8.65 7.24 -4.13
C ARG A 88 8.36 8.57 -3.46
N VAL A 89 9.32 9.09 -2.73
CA VAL A 89 9.13 10.30 -1.92
C VAL A 89 10.21 11.32 -2.22
N ALA A 90 9.88 12.58 -1.96
CA ALA A 90 10.83 13.68 -2.16
C ALA A 90 11.84 13.77 -1.01
N ASP A 91 11.40 13.48 0.22
CA ASP A 91 12.22 13.63 1.41
C ASP A 91 11.94 12.47 2.37
N ILE A 92 12.77 11.44 2.26
CA ILE A 92 12.56 10.22 3.04
C ILE A 92 12.82 10.45 4.53
N ALA A 93 13.70 11.37 4.89
CA ALA A 93 13.96 11.66 6.31
C ALA A 93 12.70 12.20 6.98
N SER A 94 11.99 13.12 6.30
CA SER A 94 10.74 13.67 6.81
C SER A 94 9.65 12.60 6.87
N ILE A 95 9.56 11.75 5.86
CA ILE A 95 8.59 10.66 5.82
C ILE A 95 8.85 9.68 6.95
N TYR A 96 10.09 9.28 7.14
CA TYR A 96 10.46 8.36 8.20
C TYR A 96 10.07 8.91 9.58
N ALA A 97 10.39 10.17 9.82
CA ALA A 97 10.07 10.83 11.09
C ALA A 97 8.56 10.94 11.30
N ASP A 98 7.84 11.39 10.27
CA ASP A 98 6.39 11.59 10.36
C ASP A 98 5.63 10.28 10.54
N TRP A 99 5.95 9.29 9.70
CA TRP A 99 5.26 8.00 9.75
C TRP A 99 5.58 7.25 11.04
N SER A 100 6.82 7.32 11.51
CA SER A 100 7.21 6.70 12.78
C SER A 100 6.47 7.35 13.94
N ALA A 101 6.31 8.67 13.92
CA ALA A 101 5.56 9.38 14.96
C ALA A 101 4.09 9.00 14.96
N LYS A 102 3.55 8.58 13.82
CA LYS A 102 2.17 8.12 13.69
C LYS A 102 2.01 6.63 14.00
N GLY A 103 3.08 5.96 14.36
CA GLY A 103 3.03 4.56 14.77
C GLY A 103 3.45 3.54 13.72
N ALA A 104 3.91 3.96 12.55
CA ALA A 104 4.40 3.03 11.55
C ALA A 104 5.68 2.36 12.03
N GLU A 105 5.82 1.08 11.71
CA GLU A 105 6.98 0.29 12.15
C GLU A 105 7.88 0.01 10.97
N PHE A 106 8.97 0.77 10.87
CA PHE A 106 9.99 0.53 9.85
C PHE A 106 10.91 -0.61 10.29
N LEU A 107 11.39 -1.38 9.30
CA LEU A 107 12.34 -2.46 9.57
C LEU A 107 13.68 -1.90 10.02
N THR A 108 14.12 -0.80 9.42
CA THR A 108 15.32 -0.06 9.82
C THR A 108 15.10 1.41 9.52
N GLU A 109 16.01 2.26 9.99
CA GLU A 109 16.06 3.63 9.49
C GLU A 109 16.46 3.62 8.01
N PRO A 110 16.24 4.73 7.28
CA PRO A 110 16.62 4.79 5.87
C PRO A 110 18.11 4.51 5.65
N LYS A 111 18.39 3.76 4.60
CA LYS A 111 19.76 3.38 4.23
C LYS A 111 20.09 3.94 2.86
N ASP A 112 21.29 4.51 2.76
CA ASP A 112 21.79 5.09 1.53
C ASP A 112 22.47 4.01 0.68
N HIS A 113 21.94 3.79 -0.51
CA HIS A 113 22.46 2.79 -1.45
C HIS A 113 23.11 3.44 -2.67
N GLY A 114 23.45 4.72 -2.59
CA GLY A 114 24.09 5.46 -3.66
C GLY A 114 23.10 6.07 -4.63
N ARG A 115 22.33 5.26 -5.32
CA ARG A 115 21.33 5.75 -6.27
C ARG A 115 20.01 6.11 -5.63
N GLU A 116 19.76 5.55 -4.47
CA GLU A 116 18.55 5.87 -3.73
C GLU A 116 18.79 5.66 -2.25
N ILE A 117 18.00 6.35 -1.48
CA ILE A 117 17.89 6.15 -0.04
C ILE A 117 16.55 5.47 0.17
N ARG A 118 16.55 4.33 0.88
CA ARG A 118 15.30 3.58 1.00
C ARG A 118 15.12 2.99 2.39
N ALA A 119 13.87 2.70 2.70
CA ALA A 119 13.47 2.04 3.94
C ALA A 119 12.24 1.20 3.64
N TYR A 120 11.94 0.26 4.53
CA TYR A 120 10.78 -0.59 4.39
C TYR A 120 9.95 -0.51 5.65
N VAL A 121 8.63 -0.54 5.46
CA VAL A 121 7.66 -0.49 6.55
C VAL A 121 6.64 -1.58 6.31
N ARG A 122 5.99 -2.04 7.37
CA ARG A 122 4.93 -3.05 7.24
C ARG A 122 3.59 -2.44 7.56
N ASP A 123 2.57 -2.93 6.86
CA ASP A 123 1.20 -2.59 7.22
C ASP A 123 0.70 -3.53 8.31
N PRO A 124 -0.54 -3.35 8.84
CA PRO A 124 -1.03 -4.16 9.96
C PRO A 124 -1.07 -5.67 9.71
N ASP A 125 -1.16 -6.11 8.46
CA ASP A 125 -1.19 -7.54 8.13
C ASP A 125 0.18 -8.07 7.73
N GLY A 126 1.20 -7.22 7.76
CA GLY A 126 2.55 -7.62 7.40
C GLY A 126 2.89 -7.44 5.94
N HIS A 127 2.03 -6.79 5.16
CA HIS A 127 2.39 -6.42 3.77
C HIS A 127 3.60 -5.48 3.81
N LEU A 128 4.59 -5.78 2.99
CA LEU A 128 5.79 -4.96 2.90
C LEU A 128 5.51 -3.74 2.04
N ILE A 129 6.03 -2.59 2.47
CA ILE A 129 5.93 -1.33 1.72
C ILE A 129 7.32 -0.76 1.62
N GLY A 130 7.80 -0.54 0.40
CA GLY A 130 9.09 0.10 0.17
C GLY A 130 8.91 1.59 0.02
N VAL A 131 9.81 2.35 0.63
CA VAL A 131 9.82 3.82 0.54
C VAL A 131 11.20 4.22 0.05
N GLY A 132 11.26 4.98 -1.02
CA GLY A 132 12.54 5.35 -1.61
C GLY A 132 12.56 6.78 -2.10
N GLN A 133 13.73 7.38 -1.95
CA GLN A 133 14.05 8.70 -2.46
C GLN A 133 15.20 8.57 -3.43
N SER A 134 15.05 9.09 -4.63
CA SER A 134 16.13 9.10 -5.60
C SER A 134 17.24 10.02 -5.09
N ALA A 135 18.48 9.56 -5.21
CA ALA A 135 19.62 10.29 -4.65
C ALA A 135 20.06 11.46 -5.54
N GLY A 136 19.36 11.73 -6.44
CA GLY A 136 19.60 12.83 -7.11
C GLY A 136 20.28 12.90 -8.27
N ARG A 137 20.39 13.05 -8.44
CA ARG A 137 20.92 13.49 -9.13
C ARG A 137 20.61 13.30 -10.28
N GLY A 138 20.31 13.55 -10.47
CA GLY A 138 20.13 13.35 -11.14
C GLY A 138 20.29 13.22 -12.06
N ASP A 139 20.40 13.24 -12.02
CA ASP A 139 20.74 12.97 -12.61
C ASP A 139 20.42 12.59 -13.31
#